data_791de31d72fa9cae599388a2540e41f8
#
_entry.id   791de31d72fa9cae599388a2540e41f8
#
_cell.length_a   1.000
_cell.length_b   1.000
_cell.length_c   1.000
_cell.angle_alpha   90.00
_cell.angle_beta   90.00
_cell.angle_gamma   90.00
#
_symmetry.space_group_name_H-M   'P 1'
#
loop_
_entity.id
_entity.type
_entity.pdbx_description
1 polymer ?
#
loop_
_entity_poly.entity_id
_entity_poly.type
_entity_poly.pdbx_seq_one_letter_code
_entity_poly.pdbx_strand_id
1 'polypeptide(L)'
;MGDQDETLFKRGVDCILLKCISDDESKQILAEVHEGICGSHQLGIKMKWLIHKYGYYWPSVLKDCIKYAQGCVECQKHGPIPRIPASYFHAIIKPWPFRGWAMDLIGKIIPISRKKNCFIIVATDYFTKWAEAKPYKEVSEFDVIQFIKEMIVHRFGIPQSITVDNGTIFNGTRVKVFTQEYGIQILNSTPYYAQENGQAEATNKIIKNNLRKIVARYPTSWDDLLSEVLWAYRTSKRMSINTTSIFFSFWP
;
A
#
# COMPACT_ATOMS: atom_id res chain seq x y z
N MET A 1 4.10 44.15 25.35
CA MET A 1 4.15 42.92 26.14
C MET A 1 3.76 41.83 25.19
N GLY A 2 4.76 41.10 24.66
CA GLY A 2 4.52 40.05 23.67
C GLY A 2 4.09 38.78 24.36
N ASP A 3 2.97 38.21 23.91
CA ASP A 3 2.59 36.83 24.18
C ASP A 3 3.72 35.94 23.61
N GLN A 4 4.50 35.34 24.51
CA GLN A 4 5.34 34.21 24.16
C GLN A 4 4.37 33.02 24.09
N ASP A 5 4.09 32.52 22.89
CA ASP A 5 3.45 31.24 22.66
C ASP A 5 4.29 30.14 23.34
N GLU A 6 3.97 29.81 24.57
CA GLU A 6 4.57 28.68 25.29
C GLU A 6 4.06 27.37 24.67
N THR A 7 4.77 26.91 23.66
CA THR A 7 4.47 25.64 23.00
C THR A 7 4.90 24.48 23.90
N LEU A 8 3.94 23.73 24.40
CA LEU A 8 4.19 22.55 25.23
C LEU A 8 4.62 21.34 24.37
N PHE A 9 5.67 20.66 24.79
CA PHE A 9 6.16 19.44 24.16
C PHE A 9 6.15 18.26 25.12
N LYS A 10 5.76 17.09 24.63
CA LYS A 10 5.90 15.81 25.31
C LYS A 10 7.05 15.01 24.69
N ARG A 11 7.93 14.46 25.52
CA ARG A 11 8.98 13.54 25.08
C ARG A 11 8.38 12.16 24.82
N GLY A 12 8.53 11.65 23.59
CA GLY A 12 8.17 10.30 23.19
C GLY A 12 9.14 9.24 23.73
N VAL A 13 8.77 7.96 23.60
CA VAL A 13 9.61 6.82 24.02
C VAL A 13 10.89 6.73 23.18
N ASP A 14 10.81 7.17 21.94
CA ASP A 14 11.89 7.28 20.96
C ASP A 14 12.72 8.59 21.10
N CYS A 15 12.52 9.30 22.20
CA CYS A 15 13.17 10.59 22.50
C CYS A 15 12.78 11.74 21.57
N ILE A 16 11.84 11.57 20.65
CA ILE A 16 11.30 12.65 19.82
C ILE A 16 10.41 13.56 20.67
N LEU A 17 10.56 14.89 20.46
CA LEU A 17 9.69 15.88 21.08
C LEU A 17 8.41 16.04 20.25
N LEU A 18 7.27 15.78 20.87
CA LEU A 18 5.95 15.87 20.26
C LEU A 18 5.26 17.15 20.73
N LYS A 19 4.85 18.00 19.80
CA LYS A 19 4.08 19.22 20.11
C LYS A 19 2.73 18.84 20.68
N CYS A 20 2.40 19.32 21.87
CA CYS A 20 1.07 19.20 22.44
C CYS A 20 0.13 20.19 21.75
N ILE A 21 -1.01 19.71 21.27
CA ILE A 21 -1.96 20.48 20.48
C ILE A 21 -3.32 20.55 21.14
N SER A 22 -4.11 21.57 20.76
CA SER A 22 -5.47 21.80 21.22
C SER A 22 -6.48 20.82 20.60
N ASP A 23 -7.69 20.77 21.15
CA ASP A 23 -8.77 19.94 20.62
C ASP A 23 -9.17 20.32 19.19
N ASP A 24 -9.11 21.60 18.83
CA ASP A 24 -9.47 22.04 17.48
C ASP A 24 -8.38 21.72 16.46
N GLU A 25 -7.11 21.90 16.82
CA GLU A 25 -5.97 21.42 15.99
C GLU A 25 -6.01 19.90 15.82
N SER A 26 -6.39 19.15 16.88
CA SER A 26 -6.48 17.69 16.82
C SER A 26 -7.50 17.20 15.79
N LYS A 27 -8.66 17.87 15.67
CA LYS A 27 -9.69 17.56 14.67
C LYS A 27 -9.18 17.76 13.23
N GLN A 28 -8.44 18.85 12.99
CA GLN A 28 -7.86 19.13 11.69
C GLN A 28 -6.81 18.08 11.31
N ILE A 29 -5.94 17.71 12.25
CA ILE A 29 -4.90 16.68 12.02
C ILE A 29 -5.53 15.30 11.82
N LEU A 30 -6.59 14.96 12.55
CA LEU A 30 -7.32 13.71 12.32
C LEU A 30 -7.91 13.64 10.92
N ALA A 31 -8.53 14.72 10.44
CA ALA A 31 -9.08 14.80 9.09
C ALA A 31 -7.97 14.67 8.03
N GLU A 32 -6.87 15.41 8.17
CA GLU A 32 -5.76 15.39 7.22
C GLU A 32 -5.09 14.00 7.16
N VAL A 33 -4.82 13.37 8.30
CA VAL A 33 -4.19 12.05 8.36
C VAL A 33 -5.12 10.95 7.85
N HIS A 34 -6.44 11.11 7.98
CA HIS A 34 -7.40 10.09 7.56
C HIS A 34 -7.92 10.28 6.13
N GLU A 35 -8.27 11.50 5.76
CA GLU A 35 -8.96 11.85 4.50
C GLU A 35 -8.15 12.76 3.58
N GLY A 36 -7.05 13.35 4.05
CA GLY A 36 -6.19 14.22 3.29
C GLY A 36 -5.53 13.51 2.09
N ILE A 37 -4.77 14.26 1.29
CA ILE A 37 -4.11 13.75 0.05
C ILE A 37 -3.25 12.52 0.35
N CYS A 38 -2.57 12.51 1.49
CA CYS A 38 -1.75 11.39 1.96
C CYS A 38 -2.52 10.41 2.85
N GLY A 39 -3.80 10.68 3.11
CA GLY A 39 -4.69 9.84 3.88
C GLY A 39 -5.12 8.62 3.08
N SER A 40 -4.95 7.43 3.64
CA SER A 40 -5.38 6.18 3.01
C SER A 40 -6.55 5.54 3.74
N HIS A 41 -7.38 6.34 4.43
CA HIS A 41 -8.45 5.87 5.29
C HIS A 41 -8.00 4.76 6.25
N GLN A 42 -6.91 5.02 6.97
CA GLN A 42 -6.25 4.03 7.82
C GLN A 42 -7.01 3.77 9.11
N LEU A 43 -6.76 2.60 9.71
CA LEU A 43 -7.26 2.25 11.04
C LEU A 43 -6.67 3.18 12.12
N GLY A 44 -7.42 3.44 13.20
CA GLY A 44 -7.04 4.38 14.24
C GLY A 44 -5.64 4.18 14.84
N ILE A 45 -5.18 2.92 15.00
CA ILE A 45 -3.82 2.63 15.49
C ILE A 45 -2.74 3.17 14.54
N LYS A 46 -2.95 3.06 13.23
CA LYS A 46 -2.01 3.57 12.22
C LYS A 46 -2.05 5.10 12.15
N MET A 47 -3.23 5.69 12.28
CA MET A 47 -3.37 7.14 12.38
C MET A 47 -2.56 7.70 13.56
N LYS A 48 -2.72 7.12 14.76
CA LYS A 48 -1.90 7.49 15.92
C LYS A 48 -0.41 7.46 15.61
N TRP A 49 0.06 6.38 14.97
CA TRP A 49 1.48 6.25 14.64
C TRP A 49 1.94 7.36 13.69
N LEU A 50 1.15 7.72 12.65
CA LEU A 50 1.45 8.82 11.75
C LEU A 50 1.47 10.17 12.45
N ILE A 51 0.49 10.43 13.30
CA ILE A 51 0.39 11.67 14.09
C ILE A 51 1.65 11.86 14.95
N HIS A 52 2.09 10.80 15.64
CA HIS A 52 3.33 10.84 16.40
C HIS A 52 4.56 11.05 15.50
N LYS A 53 4.62 10.40 14.34
CA LYS A 53 5.71 10.58 13.37
C LYS A 53 5.78 12.01 12.84
N TYR A 54 4.63 12.70 12.72
CA TYR A 54 4.57 14.11 12.34
C TYR A 54 4.83 15.06 13.52
N GLY A 55 5.11 14.52 14.69
CA GLY A 55 5.53 15.29 15.87
C GLY A 55 4.39 15.88 16.69
N TYR A 56 3.17 15.33 16.60
CA TYR A 56 2.01 15.82 17.36
C TYR A 56 1.57 14.84 18.44
N TYR A 57 1.03 15.40 19.53
CA TYR A 57 0.53 14.65 20.68
C TYR A 57 -0.63 15.34 21.37
N TRP A 58 -1.61 14.54 21.82
CA TRP A 58 -2.59 14.87 22.85
C TRP A 58 -2.98 13.59 23.61
N PRO A 59 -3.50 13.70 24.87
CA PRO A 59 -3.71 12.53 25.74
C PRO A 59 -4.63 11.46 25.18
N SER A 60 -5.69 11.86 24.47
CA SER A 60 -6.72 10.97 23.91
C SER A 60 -6.47 10.53 22.47
N VAL A 61 -5.30 10.82 21.89
CA VAL A 61 -4.97 10.60 20.45
C VAL A 61 -5.39 9.23 19.92
N LEU A 62 -5.16 8.14 20.66
CA LEU A 62 -5.54 6.80 20.19
C LEU A 62 -7.06 6.62 20.16
N LYS A 63 -7.75 7.07 21.21
CA LYS A 63 -9.22 6.99 21.33
C LYS A 63 -9.89 7.79 20.22
N ASP A 64 -9.40 9.00 19.97
CA ASP A 64 -9.96 9.89 18.96
C ASP A 64 -9.70 9.39 17.54
N CYS A 65 -8.51 8.84 17.25
CA CYS A 65 -8.21 8.17 15.99
C CYS A 65 -9.16 6.99 15.72
N ILE A 66 -9.41 6.15 16.74
CA ILE A 66 -10.32 5.01 16.59
C ILE A 66 -11.75 5.51 16.33
N LYS A 67 -12.22 6.48 17.12
CA LYS A 67 -13.57 7.06 16.99
C LYS A 67 -13.76 7.71 15.61
N TYR A 68 -12.75 8.46 15.14
CA TYR A 68 -12.78 9.11 13.84
C TYR A 68 -12.87 8.08 12.70
N ALA A 69 -12.01 7.06 12.72
CA ALA A 69 -12.03 5.99 11.70
C ALA A 69 -13.35 5.18 11.71
N GLN A 70 -13.94 4.95 12.88
CA GLN A 70 -15.25 4.29 13.01
C GLN A 70 -16.40 5.14 12.46
N GLY A 71 -16.33 6.46 12.57
CA GLY A 71 -17.32 7.39 12.03
C GLY A 71 -17.21 7.64 10.53
N CYS A 72 -16.12 7.23 9.89
CA CYS A 72 -15.89 7.49 8.46
C CYS A 72 -16.79 6.60 7.58
N VAL A 73 -17.65 7.22 6.78
CA VAL A 73 -18.60 6.54 5.88
C VAL A 73 -17.87 5.67 4.84
N GLU A 74 -16.77 6.16 4.28
CA GLU A 74 -15.99 5.41 3.29
C GLU A 74 -15.30 4.19 3.92
N CYS A 75 -14.83 4.31 5.16
CA CYS A 75 -14.30 3.17 5.90
C CYS A 75 -15.39 2.12 6.18
N GLN A 76 -16.61 2.53 6.50
CA GLN A 76 -17.74 1.63 6.75
C GLN A 76 -18.20 0.93 5.47
N LYS A 77 -18.34 1.66 4.36
CA LYS A 77 -18.75 1.09 3.06
C LYS A 77 -17.75 0.05 2.53
N HIS A 78 -16.46 0.26 2.75
CA HIS A 78 -15.38 -0.55 2.19
C HIS A 78 -14.64 -1.41 3.24
N GLY A 79 -15.14 -1.43 4.47
CA GLY A 79 -14.58 -2.24 5.55
C GLY A 79 -14.68 -3.73 5.28
N PRO A 80 -13.71 -4.56 5.72
CA PRO A 80 -13.81 -6.01 5.58
C PRO A 80 -14.93 -6.53 6.49
N ILE A 81 -15.78 -7.41 5.94
CA ILE A 81 -16.75 -8.16 6.75
C ILE A 81 -15.96 -9.19 7.56
N PRO A 82 -15.96 -9.15 8.91
CA PRO A 82 -15.22 -10.09 9.73
C PRO A 82 -15.88 -11.47 9.70
N ARG A 83 -15.43 -12.37 8.82
CA ARG A 83 -16.03 -13.72 8.70
C ARG A 83 -15.06 -14.88 8.60
N ILE A 84 -13.77 -14.74 8.88
CA ILE A 84 -12.83 -15.86 8.75
C ILE A 84 -11.99 -15.99 10.02
N PRO A 85 -11.98 -17.19 10.68
CA PRO A 85 -11.01 -17.49 11.71
C PRO A 85 -9.59 -17.37 11.16
N ALA A 86 -8.68 -16.79 11.94
CA ALA A 86 -7.27 -16.68 11.55
C ALA A 86 -6.67 -18.08 11.38
N SER A 87 -6.45 -18.50 10.14
CA SER A 87 -5.59 -19.64 9.86
C SER A 87 -4.12 -19.20 9.95
N TYR A 88 -3.26 -20.07 10.48
CA TYR A 88 -1.82 -19.79 10.52
C TYR A 88 -1.28 -19.72 9.09
N PHE A 89 -0.83 -18.55 8.69
CA PHE A 89 -0.18 -18.36 7.39
C PHE A 89 1.31 -18.62 7.53
N HIS A 90 1.82 -19.58 6.79
CA HIS A 90 3.27 -19.72 6.61
C HIS A 90 3.75 -18.64 5.67
N ALA A 91 4.53 -17.70 6.20
CA ALA A 91 5.08 -16.61 5.41
C ALA A 91 6.20 -17.12 4.48
N ILE A 92 6.16 -16.79 3.19
CA ILE A 92 7.36 -16.88 2.36
C ILE A 92 8.36 -15.85 2.88
N ILE A 93 9.40 -16.33 3.52
CA ILE A 93 10.51 -15.49 3.97
C ILE A 93 11.50 -15.42 2.80
N LYS A 94 11.49 -14.32 2.05
CA LYS A 94 12.61 -14.00 1.16
C LYS A 94 13.68 -13.32 2.01
N PRO A 95 14.96 -13.75 1.91
CA PRO A 95 15.98 -13.34 2.87
C PRO A 95 16.43 -11.88 2.79
N TRP A 96 16.11 -11.17 1.70
CA TRP A 96 16.45 -9.76 1.49
C TRP A 96 15.51 -9.03 0.55
N PRO A 97 15.55 -7.67 0.54
CA PRO A 97 14.72 -6.82 -0.28
C PRO A 97 14.78 -7.13 -1.78
N PHE A 98 13.66 -6.96 -2.47
CA PHE A 98 13.49 -6.99 -3.92
C PHE A 98 13.84 -8.30 -4.61
N ARG A 99 14.13 -9.37 -3.87
CA ARG A 99 14.46 -10.67 -4.43
C ARG A 99 13.25 -11.41 -5.01
N GLY A 100 12.09 -11.21 -4.44
CA GLY A 100 10.87 -11.89 -4.89
C GLY A 100 9.67 -10.96 -4.89
N TRP A 101 8.96 -10.93 -6.01
CA TRP A 101 7.79 -10.09 -6.20
C TRP A 101 6.54 -10.92 -6.41
N ALA A 102 5.41 -10.42 -5.94
CA ALA A 102 4.10 -10.88 -6.35
C ALA A 102 3.52 -9.86 -7.34
N MET A 103 3.03 -10.31 -8.47
CA MET A 103 2.41 -9.45 -9.48
C MET A 103 0.97 -9.88 -9.73
N ASP A 104 0.07 -8.91 -9.88
CA ASP A 104 -1.36 -9.11 -10.06
C ASP A 104 -1.94 -8.07 -11.02
N LEU A 105 -3.02 -8.43 -11.69
CA LEU A 105 -3.78 -7.54 -12.55
C LEU A 105 -5.08 -7.14 -11.86
N ILE A 106 -5.26 -5.83 -11.66
CA ILE A 106 -6.52 -5.26 -11.19
C ILE A 106 -7.31 -4.76 -12.40
N GLY A 107 -8.50 -5.25 -12.60
CA GLY A 107 -9.39 -4.79 -13.69
C GLY A 107 -10.69 -5.60 -13.76
N LYS A 108 -11.68 -5.24 -14.51
CA LYS A 108 -11.90 -3.97 -15.20
C LYS A 108 -12.41 -2.92 -14.21
N ILE A 109 -11.76 -1.75 -14.12
CA ILE A 109 -12.18 -0.65 -13.24
C ILE A 109 -13.25 0.16 -13.95
N ILE A 110 -14.37 0.36 -13.28
CA ILE A 110 -15.51 1.15 -13.77
C ILE A 110 -15.80 2.22 -12.71
N PRO A 111 -15.96 3.51 -13.10
CA PRO A 111 -15.85 4.03 -14.46
C PRO A 111 -14.41 4.09 -14.97
N ILE A 112 -14.28 4.06 -16.30
CA ILE A 112 -13.01 4.20 -17.01
C ILE A 112 -12.48 5.64 -16.81
N SER A 113 -11.16 5.80 -16.63
CA SER A 113 -10.54 7.10 -16.44
C SER A 113 -10.65 8.00 -17.71
N ARG A 114 -10.38 9.30 -17.54
CA ARG A 114 -10.32 10.24 -18.68
C ARG A 114 -9.29 9.84 -19.73
N LYS A 115 -8.18 9.22 -19.30
CA LYS A 115 -7.13 8.68 -20.17
C LYS A 115 -7.49 7.31 -20.76
N LYS A 116 -8.74 6.85 -20.54
CA LYS A 116 -9.26 5.53 -20.92
C LYS A 116 -8.60 4.34 -20.23
N ASN A 117 -7.90 4.56 -19.12
CA ASN A 117 -7.36 3.46 -18.32
C ASN A 117 -8.47 2.74 -17.56
N CYS A 118 -8.41 1.41 -17.54
CA CYS A 118 -9.36 0.56 -16.80
C CYS A 118 -8.70 -0.68 -16.18
N PHE A 119 -7.39 -0.84 -16.36
CA PHE A 119 -6.60 -1.88 -15.73
C PHE A 119 -5.42 -1.29 -14.97
N ILE A 120 -4.92 -2.00 -13.96
CA ILE A 120 -3.71 -1.66 -13.24
C ILE A 120 -2.90 -2.95 -13.05
N ILE A 121 -1.63 -2.95 -13.51
CA ILE A 121 -0.67 -3.96 -13.07
C ILE A 121 -0.09 -3.49 -11.74
N VAL A 122 -0.09 -4.36 -10.74
CA VAL A 122 0.51 -4.12 -9.42
C VAL A 122 1.57 -5.18 -9.16
N ALA A 123 2.72 -4.76 -8.65
CA ALA A 123 3.74 -5.67 -8.12
C ALA A 123 4.09 -5.29 -6.68
N THR A 124 4.27 -6.29 -5.82
CA THR A 124 4.62 -6.11 -4.42
C THR A 124 5.80 -6.98 -4.05
N ASP A 125 6.85 -6.38 -3.48
CA ASP A 125 7.98 -7.13 -2.94
C ASP A 125 7.59 -7.89 -1.66
N TYR A 126 7.96 -9.15 -1.60
CA TYR A 126 7.64 -10.03 -0.46
C TYR A 126 8.31 -9.61 0.84
N PHE A 127 9.50 -9.04 0.78
CA PHE A 127 10.27 -8.68 1.97
C PHE A 127 9.85 -7.31 2.52
N THR A 128 10.01 -6.25 1.74
CA THR A 128 9.76 -4.87 2.17
C THR A 128 8.29 -4.47 2.16
N LYS A 129 7.44 -5.23 1.47
CA LYS A 129 6.06 -4.84 1.13
C LYS A 129 6.00 -3.59 0.25
N TRP A 130 7.09 -3.25 -0.40
CA TRP A 130 7.09 -2.18 -1.40
C TRP A 130 6.17 -2.55 -2.55
N ALA A 131 5.41 -1.57 -3.02
CA ALA A 131 4.48 -1.78 -4.12
C ALA A 131 4.75 -0.81 -5.26
N GLU A 132 4.70 -1.32 -6.48
CA GLU A 132 4.68 -0.57 -7.72
C GLU A 132 3.36 -0.83 -8.44
N ALA A 133 2.83 0.18 -9.14
CA ALA A 133 1.62 0.02 -9.93
C ALA A 133 1.63 0.99 -11.12
N LYS A 134 1.04 0.56 -12.23
CA LYS A 134 0.91 1.37 -13.45
C LYS A 134 -0.46 1.12 -14.08
N PRO A 135 -1.19 2.20 -14.50
CA PRO A 135 -2.49 2.08 -15.13
C PRO A 135 -2.36 1.81 -16.64
N TYR A 136 -3.33 1.08 -17.20
CA TYR A 136 -3.38 0.69 -18.60
C TYR A 136 -4.81 0.77 -19.15
N LYS A 137 -4.93 1.03 -20.46
CA LYS A 137 -6.18 0.93 -21.21
C LYS A 137 -6.54 -0.53 -21.50
N GLU A 138 -5.57 -1.25 -21.96
CA GLU A 138 -5.56 -2.69 -22.22
C GLU A 138 -4.23 -3.24 -21.73
N VAL A 139 -4.16 -4.53 -21.47
CA VAL A 139 -2.93 -5.15 -21.00
C VAL A 139 -2.58 -6.31 -21.91
N SER A 140 -1.38 -6.25 -22.48
CA SER A 140 -0.78 -7.28 -23.33
C SER A 140 0.47 -7.88 -22.67
N GLU A 141 1.00 -8.97 -23.23
CA GLU A 141 2.29 -9.52 -22.79
C GLU A 141 3.44 -8.48 -22.89
N PHE A 142 3.39 -7.59 -23.88
CA PHE A 142 4.36 -6.51 -24.02
C PHE A 142 4.29 -5.53 -22.84
N ASP A 143 3.09 -5.16 -22.40
CA ASP A 143 2.89 -4.27 -21.27
C ASP A 143 3.39 -4.89 -19.96
N VAL A 144 3.20 -6.19 -19.78
CA VAL A 144 3.74 -6.95 -18.64
C VAL A 144 5.28 -6.91 -18.65
N ILE A 145 5.91 -7.17 -19.81
CA ILE A 145 7.37 -7.12 -19.95
C ILE A 145 7.90 -5.71 -19.67
N GLN A 146 7.27 -4.69 -20.22
CA GLN A 146 7.66 -3.31 -19.99
C GLN A 146 7.49 -2.91 -18.53
N PHE A 147 6.41 -3.33 -17.88
CA PHE A 147 6.22 -3.12 -16.45
C PHE A 147 7.36 -3.76 -15.64
N ILE A 148 7.71 -5.02 -15.91
CA ILE A 148 8.80 -5.69 -15.20
C ILE A 148 10.13 -4.94 -15.42
N LYS A 149 10.43 -4.53 -16.65
CA LYS A 149 11.65 -3.77 -16.97
C LYS A 149 11.69 -2.44 -16.22
N GLU A 150 10.69 -1.59 -16.44
CA GLU A 150 10.69 -0.20 -15.97
C GLU A 150 10.48 -0.07 -14.45
N MET A 151 9.54 -0.87 -13.90
CA MET A 151 9.10 -0.69 -12.52
C MET A 151 9.85 -1.60 -11.53
N ILE A 152 10.44 -2.70 -12.01
CA ILE A 152 11.18 -3.64 -11.15
C ILE A 152 12.68 -3.62 -11.50
N VAL A 153 13.05 -4.07 -12.70
CA VAL A 153 14.47 -4.32 -13.05
C VAL A 153 15.29 -3.03 -13.02
N HIS A 154 14.84 -1.97 -13.69
CA HIS A 154 15.58 -0.70 -13.76
C HIS A 154 15.66 0.05 -12.42
N ARG A 155 14.83 -0.31 -11.44
CA ARG A 155 14.75 0.40 -10.16
C ARG A 155 15.35 -0.37 -9.00
N PHE A 156 15.23 -1.68 -9.01
CA PHE A 156 15.59 -2.54 -7.87
C PHE A 156 16.53 -3.69 -8.24
N GLY A 157 16.90 -3.81 -9.52
CA GLY A 157 17.69 -4.92 -10.04
C GLY A 157 16.85 -6.12 -10.45
N ILE A 158 17.51 -7.17 -10.93
CA ILE A 158 16.87 -8.39 -11.45
C ILE A 158 16.39 -9.24 -10.27
N PRO A 159 15.07 -9.49 -10.14
CA PRO A 159 14.54 -10.34 -9.07
C PRO A 159 14.84 -11.82 -9.38
N GLN A 160 14.93 -12.63 -8.33
CA GLN A 160 15.05 -14.09 -8.50
C GLN A 160 13.73 -14.70 -9.00
N SER A 161 12.61 -14.21 -8.48
CA SER A 161 11.30 -14.77 -8.80
C SER A 161 10.19 -13.72 -8.84
N ILE A 162 9.22 -13.96 -9.71
CA ILE A 162 7.95 -13.21 -9.74
C ILE A 162 6.82 -14.23 -9.63
N THR A 163 5.99 -14.10 -8.60
CA THR A 163 4.79 -14.93 -8.43
C THR A 163 3.61 -14.22 -9.11
N VAL A 164 2.89 -14.94 -9.93
CA VAL A 164 1.72 -14.44 -10.67
C VAL A 164 0.54 -15.38 -10.46
N ASP A 165 -0.66 -14.90 -10.76
CA ASP A 165 -1.82 -15.78 -10.91
C ASP A 165 -1.74 -16.60 -12.21
N ASN A 166 -2.65 -17.56 -12.39
CA ASN A 166 -2.71 -18.39 -13.61
C ASN A 166 -3.26 -17.63 -14.83
N GLY A 167 -3.33 -16.30 -14.78
CA GLY A 167 -3.78 -15.48 -15.89
C GLY A 167 -2.93 -15.70 -17.16
N THR A 168 -3.59 -15.87 -18.30
CA THR A 168 -2.93 -16.14 -19.59
C THR A 168 -1.92 -15.08 -19.99
N ILE A 169 -2.15 -13.83 -19.55
CA ILE A 169 -1.32 -12.67 -19.88
C ILE A 169 0.08 -12.73 -19.22
N PHE A 170 0.19 -13.37 -18.06
CA PHE A 170 1.46 -13.54 -17.35
C PHE A 170 2.20 -14.80 -17.79
N ASN A 171 1.48 -15.76 -18.35
CA ASN A 171 1.99 -17.06 -18.76
C ASN A 171 2.25 -17.16 -20.27
N GLY A 172 2.16 -16.04 -21.01
CA GLY A 172 2.36 -15.98 -22.43
C GLY A 172 3.79 -16.31 -22.85
N THR A 173 3.95 -16.71 -24.10
CA THR A 173 5.25 -17.16 -24.64
C THR A 173 6.32 -16.06 -24.55
N ARG A 174 5.95 -14.82 -24.86
CA ARG A 174 6.89 -13.68 -24.84
C ARG A 174 7.38 -13.36 -23.42
N VAL A 175 6.49 -13.44 -22.43
CA VAL A 175 6.85 -13.23 -21.02
C VAL A 175 7.81 -14.34 -20.56
N LYS A 176 7.57 -15.60 -20.94
CA LYS A 176 8.46 -16.73 -20.61
C LYS A 176 9.84 -16.56 -21.21
N VAL A 177 9.93 -16.20 -22.50
CA VAL A 177 11.21 -15.97 -23.17
C VAL A 177 11.98 -14.86 -22.46
N PHE A 178 11.32 -13.70 -22.23
CA PHE A 178 11.94 -12.58 -21.53
C PHE A 178 12.45 -12.97 -20.14
N THR A 179 11.63 -13.66 -19.35
CA THR A 179 12.03 -14.04 -17.99
C THR A 179 13.16 -15.07 -17.97
N GLN A 180 13.22 -15.97 -18.94
CA GLN A 180 14.35 -16.90 -19.14
C GLN A 180 15.64 -16.16 -19.48
N GLU A 181 15.61 -15.18 -20.39
CA GLU A 181 16.77 -14.36 -20.76
C GLU A 181 17.35 -13.59 -19.55
N TYR A 182 16.49 -13.13 -18.66
CA TYR A 182 16.90 -12.42 -17.45
C TYR A 182 17.15 -13.34 -16.24
N GLY A 183 16.97 -14.65 -16.35
CA GLY A 183 17.11 -15.60 -15.27
C GLY A 183 16.05 -15.47 -14.17
N ILE A 184 14.89 -14.88 -14.49
CA ILE A 184 13.78 -14.66 -13.55
C ILE A 184 12.87 -15.89 -13.54
N GLN A 185 12.62 -16.46 -12.37
CA GLN A 185 11.68 -17.58 -12.21
C GLN A 185 10.24 -17.05 -12.12
N ILE A 186 9.36 -17.48 -13.02
CA ILE A 186 7.92 -17.26 -12.89
C ILE A 186 7.31 -18.39 -12.06
N LEU A 187 6.66 -18.03 -10.95
CA LEU A 187 5.96 -18.94 -10.06
C LEU A 187 4.45 -18.72 -10.20
N ASN A 188 3.71 -19.76 -10.58
CA ASN A 188 2.26 -19.66 -10.64
C ASN A 188 1.66 -19.97 -9.28
N SER A 189 0.83 -19.08 -8.74
CA SER A 189 0.07 -19.36 -7.54
C SER A 189 -1.01 -20.39 -7.83
N THR A 190 -0.99 -21.51 -7.13
CA THR A 190 -2.03 -22.53 -7.25
C THR A 190 -3.02 -22.40 -6.08
N PRO A 191 -4.32 -22.72 -6.27
CA PRO A 191 -5.30 -22.72 -5.19
C PRO A 191 -4.91 -23.61 -4.00
N TYR A 192 -4.10 -24.64 -4.24
CA TYR A 192 -3.62 -25.59 -3.23
C TYR A 192 -2.43 -25.05 -2.40
N TYR A 193 -1.71 -24.03 -2.89
CA TYR A 193 -0.63 -23.34 -2.18
C TYR A 193 -1.02 -21.89 -1.85
N ALA A 194 -2.26 -21.66 -1.48
CA ALA A 194 -2.75 -20.36 -1.01
C ALA A 194 -1.91 -19.78 0.15
N GLN A 195 -1.19 -20.62 0.86
CA GLN A 195 -0.28 -20.24 1.95
C GLN A 195 0.93 -19.44 1.47
N GLU A 196 1.44 -19.69 0.28
CA GLU A 196 2.55 -18.91 -0.29
C GLU A 196 2.13 -17.50 -0.71
N ASN A 197 0.87 -17.31 -1.08
CA ASN A 197 0.34 -16.06 -1.63
C ASN A 197 -0.36 -15.18 -0.59
N GLY A 198 -0.67 -15.70 0.61
CA GLY A 198 -1.49 -15.00 1.60
C GLY A 198 -0.97 -13.62 2.00
N GLN A 199 0.36 -13.41 2.02
CA GLN A 199 0.94 -12.09 2.30
C GLN A 199 0.82 -11.13 1.11
N ALA A 200 1.02 -11.62 -0.12
CA ALA A 200 0.85 -10.85 -1.33
C ALA A 200 -0.62 -10.50 -1.53
N GLU A 201 -1.52 -11.47 -1.33
CA GLU A 201 -2.97 -11.24 -1.39
C GLU A 201 -3.44 -10.21 -0.36
N ALA A 202 -2.94 -10.27 0.88
CA ALA A 202 -3.24 -9.27 1.90
C ALA A 202 -2.77 -7.87 1.49
N THR A 203 -1.60 -7.76 0.88
CA THR A 203 -1.05 -6.50 0.39
C THR A 203 -1.86 -5.98 -0.81
N ASN A 204 -2.11 -6.84 -1.79
CA ASN A 204 -2.92 -6.51 -2.96
C ASN A 204 -4.34 -6.11 -2.55
N LYS A 205 -4.93 -6.78 -1.55
CA LYS A 205 -6.23 -6.41 -0.99
C LYS A 205 -6.25 -5.00 -0.40
N ILE A 206 -5.18 -4.58 0.28
CA ILE A 206 -5.07 -3.22 0.82
C ILE A 206 -5.00 -2.21 -0.33
N ILE A 207 -4.16 -2.46 -1.33
CA ILE A 207 -4.03 -1.58 -2.51
C ILE A 207 -5.37 -1.53 -3.25
N LYS A 208 -6.00 -2.67 -3.54
CA LYS A 208 -7.33 -2.74 -4.17
C LYS A 208 -8.38 -1.95 -3.39
N ASN A 209 -8.39 -2.03 -2.06
CA ASN A 209 -9.34 -1.28 -1.23
C ASN A 209 -9.08 0.23 -1.26
N ASN A 210 -7.81 0.66 -1.22
CA ASN A 210 -7.47 2.08 -1.34
C ASN A 210 -7.85 2.62 -2.73
N LEU A 211 -7.57 1.85 -3.78
CA LEU A 211 -7.98 2.19 -5.14
C LEU A 211 -9.50 2.31 -5.27
N ARG A 212 -10.28 1.39 -4.70
CA ARG A 212 -11.76 1.47 -4.72
C ARG A 212 -12.25 2.77 -4.11
N LYS A 213 -11.67 3.23 -3.00
CA LYS A 213 -12.04 4.50 -2.36
C LYS A 213 -11.71 5.70 -3.24
N ILE A 214 -10.55 5.68 -3.89
CA ILE A 214 -10.15 6.74 -4.83
C ILE A 214 -11.07 6.75 -6.06
N VAL A 215 -11.38 5.60 -6.63
CA VAL A 215 -12.31 5.47 -7.77
C VAL A 215 -13.70 5.97 -7.37
N ALA A 216 -14.17 5.66 -6.17
CA ALA A 216 -15.47 6.15 -5.69
C ALA A 216 -15.49 7.68 -5.53
N ARG A 217 -14.39 8.29 -5.08
CA ARG A 217 -14.29 9.74 -4.86
C ARG A 217 -13.95 10.52 -6.14
N TYR A 218 -13.09 9.96 -7.00
CA TYR A 218 -12.58 10.58 -8.22
C TYR A 218 -12.73 9.63 -9.42
N PRO A 219 -13.97 9.38 -9.86
CA PRO A 219 -14.27 8.29 -10.78
C PRO A 219 -13.59 8.39 -12.15
N THR A 220 -13.26 9.59 -12.61
CA THR A 220 -12.65 9.80 -13.94
C THR A 220 -11.18 10.16 -13.90
N SER A 221 -10.60 10.45 -12.73
CA SER A 221 -9.20 10.86 -12.55
C SER A 221 -8.41 9.96 -11.57
N TRP A 222 -8.94 8.78 -11.27
CA TRP A 222 -8.31 7.85 -10.33
C TRP A 222 -6.89 7.44 -10.75
N ASP A 223 -6.61 7.40 -12.04
CA ASP A 223 -5.30 7.03 -12.59
C ASP A 223 -4.24 8.12 -12.38
N ASP A 224 -4.63 9.40 -12.34
CA ASP A 224 -3.74 10.50 -11.99
C ASP A 224 -3.33 10.45 -10.50
N LEU A 225 -4.23 9.95 -9.64
CA LEU A 225 -4.02 9.85 -8.20
C LEU A 225 -3.34 8.53 -7.76
N LEU A 226 -3.02 7.64 -8.69
CA LEU A 226 -2.41 6.35 -8.38
C LEU A 226 -1.07 6.49 -7.66
N SER A 227 -0.25 7.49 -8.01
CA SER A 227 1.02 7.79 -7.35
C SER A 227 0.85 8.16 -5.88
N GLU A 228 -0.18 8.94 -5.56
CA GLU A 228 -0.51 9.36 -4.19
C GLU A 228 -1.01 8.16 -3.36
N VAL A 229 -1.82 7.29 -3.97
CA VAL A 229 -2.23 6.02 -3.33
C VAL A 229 -1.03 5.16 -2.98
N LEU A 230 -0.07 5.02 -3.90
CA LEU A 230 1.15 4.26 -3.67
C LEU A 230 2.02 4.93 -2.61
N TRP A 231 2.13 6.25 -2.63
CA TRP A 231 2.87 6.98 -1.61
C TRP A 231 2.25 6.80 -0.22
N ALA A 232 0.96 7.00 -0.08
CA ALA A 232 0.24 6.73 1.17
C ALA A 232 0.40 5.27 1.64
N TYR A 233 0.36 4.32 0.70
CA TYR A 233 0.63 2.92 0.99
C TYR A 233 2.05 2.70 1.52
N ARG A 234 3.08 3.23 0.87
CA ARG A 234 4.51 3.03 1.21
C ARG A 234 4.90 3.69 2.52
N THR A 235 4.26 4.81 2.87
CA THR A 235 4.52 5.57 4.12
C THR A 235 3.70 5.08 5.31
N SER A 236 2.72 4.21 5.11
CA SER A 236 1.91 3.64 6.17
C SER A 236 2.61 2.49 6.88
N LYS A 237 2.53 2.44 8.22
CA LYS A 237 3.06 1.32 9.00
C LYS A 237 2.40 0.00 8.64
N ARG A 238 3.20 -1.03 8.36
CA ARG A 238 2.78 -2.40 8.08
C ARG A 238 3.01 -3.28 9.30
N MET A 239 1.97 -3.95 9.76
CA MET A 239 2.07 -4.84 10.94
C MET A 239 3.02 -6.01 10.68
N SER A 240 3.09 -6.52 9.44
CA SER A 240 3.94 -7.65 9.06
C SER A 240 5.44 -7.37 9.11
N ILE A 241 5.85 -6.11 8.97
CA ILE A 241 7.26 -5.68 9.04
C ILE A 241 7.51 -4.69 10.18
N ASN A 242 6.47 -4.36 10.97
CA ASN A 242 6.45 -3.44 12.10
C ASN A 242 6.99 -2.02 11.79
N THR A 243 7.12 -1.66 10.52
CA THR A 243 7.56 -0.35 10.03
C THR A 243 6.86 0.02 8.72
N THR A 244 7.32 1.05 8.02
CA THR A 244 6.84 1.41 6.69
C THR A 244 7.64 0.69 5.61
N SER A 245 7.01 0.44 4.45
CA SER A 245 7.72 -0.14 3.30
C SER A 245 8.88 0.75 2.84
N ILE A 246 8.73 2.08 2.87
CA ILE A 246 9.78 3.01 2.47
C ILE A 246 10.99 2.94 3.42
N PHE A 247 10.77 2.90 4.73
CA PHE A 247 11.86 2.78 5.69
C PHE A 247 12.62 1.47 5.51
N PHE A 248 11.88 0.37 5.36
CA PHE A 248 12.47 -0.96 5.24
C PHE A 248 13.19 -1.20 3.90
N SER A 249 12.88 -0.40 2.87
CA SER A 249 13.52 -0.48 1.55
C SER A 249 14.83 0.29 1.46
N PHE A 250 14.97 1.37 2.23
CA PHE A 250 16.11 2.29 2.11
C PHE A 250 16.95 2.40 3.38
N TRP A 251 16.52 1.77 4.47
CA TRP A 251 17.25 1.76 5.73
C TRP A 251 17.23 0.33 6.31
N PRO A 252 18.26 -0.48 5.99
CA PRO A 252 18.39 -1.84 6.49
C PRO A 252 18.66 -1.90 7.99
#